data_8812b26c63165d79b67104a33a9dc570
#
_entry.id   8812b26c63165d79b67104a33a9dc570
#
_cell.length_a   1.000
_cell.length_b   1.000
_cell.length_c   1.000
_cell.angle_alpha   90.00
_cell.angle_beta   90.00
_cell.angle_gamma   90.00
#
_symmetry.space_group_name_H-M   'P 1'
#
loop_
_entity.id
_entity.type
_entity.pdbx_description
1 polymer ?
#
loop_
_entity_poly.entity_id
_entity_poly.type
_entity_poly.pdbx_seq_one_letter_code
_entity_poly.pdbx_strand_id
1 'polypeptide(L)'
;ESFFNSVMSVVENYPPCALHVLMNHIGTHDTARAITRLAGENPDGYGRDWQHEHNILSESDYKKGISMMKTASLIQYTLPGVPSLYYGDEAGVQGMKDPFNRTCFPWKDINAELHKWYKRLGEIRNGCKAFRRGVFVPVYSLYNTIAYKRVSEENEVLVAVNNSAETVDVPVGSEWDNSYNLFDAVSKDGYIRLAPYEYTLLSKYFQANGGSNFCPLHSQPRCLTKI
;
A
#
# COMPACT_ATOMS: atom_id res chain seq x y z
N GLU A 1 -12.25 -4.29 -11.50
CA GLU A 1 -12.38 -3.55 -12.79
C GLU A 1 -12.47 -2.05 -12.55
N SER A 2 -13.34 -1.55 -11.65
CA SER A 2 -13.49 -0.11 -11.38
C SER A 2 -12.22 0.57 -10.87
N PHE A 3 -11.40 -0.10 -10.04
CA PHE A 3 -10.14 0.43 -9.54
C PHE A 3 -9.16 0.74 -10.69
N PHE A 4 -8.94 -0.21 -11.60
CA PHE A 4 -8.05 0.02 -12.73
C PHE A 4 -8.58 1.05 -13.70
N ASN A 5 -9.88 1.09 -13.96
CA ASN A 5 -10.49 2.12 -14.79
C ASN A 5 -10.21 3.52 -14.22
N SER A 6 -10.33 3.70 -12.90
CA SER A 6 -10.02 4.97 -12.24
C SER A 6 -8.53 5.33 -12.33
N VAL A 7 -7.64 4.38 -12.09
CA VAL A 7 -6.19 4.61 -12.20
C VAL A 7 -5.77 4.91 -13.64
N MET A 8 -6.26 4.12 -14.61
CA MET A 8 -5.95 4.30 -16.03
C MET A 8 -6.51 5.62 -16.56
N SER A 9 -7.69 6.04 -16.13
CA SER A 9 -8.22 7.35 -16.47
C SER A 9 -7.25 8.49 -16.09
N VAL A 10 -6.57 8.38 -14.95
CA VAL A 10 -5.54 9.36 -14.56
C VAL A 10 -4.26 9.17 -15.39
N VAL A 11 -3.80 7.94 -15.54
CA VAL A 11 -2.53 7.63 -16.24
C VAL A 11 -2.59 8.04 -17.71
N GLU A 12 -3.73 7.88 -18.37
CA GLU A 12 -3.90 8.18 -19.80
C GLU A 12 -4.17 9.67 -20.09
N ASN A 13 -4.78 10.39 -19.13
CA ASN A 13 -5.15 11.79 -19.33
C ASN A 13 -4.12 12.81 -18.85
N TYR A 14 -3.14 12.41 -18.05
CA TYR A 14 -2.09 13.32 -17.57
C TYR A 14 -0.76 13.04 -18.25
N PRO A 15 -0.04 14.09 -18.70
CA PRO A 15 1.31 13.92 -19.23
C PRO A 15 2.26 13.39 -18.13
N PRO A 16 3.31 12.63 -18.48
CA PRO A 16 4.21 12.01 -17.49
C PRO A 16 4.80 12.98 -16.46
N CYS A 17 5.10 14.22 -16.85
CA CYS A 17 5.63 15.22 -15.93
C CYS A 17 4.62 15.61 -14.83
N ALA A 18 3.34 15.68 -15.15
CA ALA A 18 2.27 15.94 -14.19
C ALA A 18 1.94 14.69 -13.38
N LEU A 19 1.82 13.54 -14.06
CA LEU A 19 1.51 12.26 -13.41
C LEU A 19 2.49 11.92 -12.29
N HIS A 20 3.79 12.18 -12.49
CA HIS A 20 4.83 11.85 -11.51
C HIS A 20 4.81 12.72 -10.24
N VAL A 21 4.08 13.82 -10.23
CA VAL A 21 3.96 14.74 -9.08
C VAL A 21 2.55 14.81 -8.50
N LEU A 22 1.59 14.06 -9.04
CA LEU A 22 0.26 13.93 -8.45
C LEU A 22 0.38 13.33 -7.07
N MET A 23 -0.32 13.91 -6.10
CA MET A 23 -0.32 13.43 -4.71
C MET A 23 -1.36 12.34 -4.51
N ASN A 24 -0.92 11.16 -4.08
CA ASN A 24 -1.79 10.05 -3.68
C ASN A 24 -2.09 10.17 -2.19
N HIS A 25 -3.35 10.36 -1.82
CA HIS A 25 -3.76 10.40 -0.41
C HIS A 25 -4.70 9.24 -0.07
N ILE A 26 -4.63 8.77 1.17
CA ILE A 26 -5.62 7.90 1.81
C ILE A 26 -6.32 8.60 2.97
N GLY A 27 -5.74 9.66 3.51
CA GLY A 27 -6.29 10.52 4.55
C GLY A 27 -5.93 11.98 4.31
N THR A 28 -6.83 12.89 4.73
CA THR A 28 -6.64 14.34 4.67
C THR A 28 -7.26 15.01 5.89
N HIS A 29 -7.05 16.32 6.05
CA HIS A 29 -7.66 17.12 7.11
C HIS A 29 -9.18 17.29 6.96
N ASP A 30 -9.76 16.96 5.81
CA ASP A 30 -11.20 17.10 5.52
C ASP A 30 -11.98 15.79 5.68
N THR A 31 -11.28 14.67 5.87
CA THR A 31 -11.90 13.34 6.00
C THR A 31 -11.68 12.76 7.39
N ALA A 32 -12.45 11.75 7.77
CA ALA A 32 -12.10 10.93 8.92
C ALA A 32 -10.71 10.32 8.73
N ARG A 33 -10.01 10.03 9.83
CA ARG A 33 -8.69 9.36 9.80
C ARG A 33 -8.77 8.06 8.99
N ALA A 34 -7.74 7.78 8.21
CA ALA A 34 -7.73 6.65 7.30
C ALA A 34 -8.03 5.31 8.02
N ILE A 35 -7.42 5.06 9.17
CA ILE A 35 -7.68 3.84 9.96
C ILE A 35 -9.15 3.76 10.43
N THR A 36 -9.72 4.88 10.87
CA THR A 36 -11.11 4.96 11.31
C THR A 36 -12.07 4.74 10.13
N ARG A 37 -11.78 5.32 8.96
CA ARG A 37 -12.56 5.16 7.74
C ARG A 37 -12.54 3.74 7.20
N LEU A 38 -11.40 3.05 7.31
CA LEU A 38 -11.22 1.70 6.79
C LEU A 38 -11.87 0.62 7.67
N ALA A 39 -11.84 0.78 8.98
CA ALA A 39 -12.26 -0.26 9.92
C ALA A 39 -13.49 0.09 10.77
N GLY A 40 -13.85 1.36 10.86
CA GLY A 40 -15.01 1.84 11.59
C GLY A 40 -16.25 2.05 10.73
N GLU A 41 -17.23 2.68 11.33
CA GLU A 41 -18.48 3.04 10.67
C GLU A 41 -18.29 4.28 9.79
N ASN A 42 -19.08 4.35 8.72
CA ASN A 42 -19.07 5.52 7.84
C ASN A 42 -19.72 6.73 8.54
N PRO A 43 -19.01 7.86 8.75
CA PRO A 43 -19.57 9.04 9.41
C PRO A 43 -20.50 9.88 8.55
N ASP A 44 -20.70 9.52 7.27
CA ASP A 44 -21.51 10.32 6.35
C ASP A 44 -23.00 10.30 6.75
N GLY A 45 -23.57 11.48 6.94
CA GLY A 45 -24.97 11.66 7.38
C GLY A 45 -25.18 11.75 8.88
N TYR A 46 -24.16 11.50 9.70
CA TYR A 46 -24.25 11.61 11.16
C TYR A 46 -23.75 12.95 11.70
N GLY A 47 -24.39 13.43 12.78
CA GLY A 47 -24.02 14.64 13.51
C GLY A 47 -22.75 14.49 14.36
N ARG A 48 -22.33 15.61 14.98
CA ARG A 48 -21.10 15.65 15.82
C ARG A 48 -21.19 14.78 17.06
N ASP A 49 -22.36 14.68 17.69
CA ASP A 49 -22.50 13.90 18.93
C ASP A 49 -22.27 12.41 18.64
N TRP A 50 -22.89 11.90 17.58
CA TRP A 50 -22.67 10.53 17.13
C TRP A 50 -21.18 10.28 16.77
N GLN A 51 -20.56 11.21 16.03
CA GLN A 51 -19.15 11.09 15.68
C GLN A 51 -18.23 11.12 16.90
N HIS A 52 -18.59 11.88 17.94
CA HIS A 52 -17.85 11.90 19.20
C HIS A 52 -17.90 10.52 19.90
N GLU A 53 -19.08 9.90 19.93
CA GLU A 53 -19.26 8.60 20.55
C GLU A 53 -18.55 7.45 19.79
N HIS A 54 -18.43 7.59 18.45
CA HIS A 54 -17.81 6.58 17.55
C HIS A 54 -16.39 6.95 17.11
N ASN A 55 -15.78 7.93 17.78
CA ASN A 55 -14.48 8.49 17.37
C ASN A 55 -13.31 7.51 17.51
N ILE A 56 -13.41 6.54 18.40
CA ILE A 56 -12.37 5.55 18.71
C ILE A 56 -12.90 4.16 18.38
N LEU A 57 -12.12 3.41 17.63
CA LEU A 57 -12.42 2.03 17.26
C LEU A 57 -12.34 1.10 18.47
N SER A 58 -13.10 0.02 18.44
CA SER A 58 -12.87 -1.11 19.35
C SER A 58 -11.46 -1.68 19.15
N GLU A 59 -10.93 -2.41 20.13
CA GLU A 59 -9.61 -3.04 20.00
C GLU A 59 -9.54 -4.00 18.79
N SER A 60 -10.61 -4.76 18.54
CA SER A 60 -10.71 -5.66 17.39
C SER A 60 -10.70 -4.90 16.05
N ASP A 61 -11.49 -3.82 15.95
CA ASP A 61 -11.56 -3.01 14.74
C ASP A 61 -10.26 -2.25 14.50
N TYR A 62 -9.60 -1.78 15.56
CA TYR A 62 -8.30 -1.14 15.45
C TYR A 62 -7.24 -2.11 14.89
N LYS A 63 -7.17 -3.36 15.38
CA LYS A 63 -6.28 -4.40 14.84
C LYS A 63 -6.56 -4.69 13.37
N LYS A 64 -7.84 -4.80 12.99
CA LYS A 64 -8.27 -4.91 11.59
C LYS A 64 -7.83 -3.69 10.80
N GLY A 65 -8.02 -2.49 11.35
CA GLY A 65 -7.63 -1.22 10.75
C GLY A 65 -6.14 -1.13 10.45
N ILE A 66 -5.28 -1.65 11.33
CA ILE A 66 -3.83 -1.73 11.07
C ILE A 66 -3.54 -2.56 9.82
N SER A 67 -4.16 -3.72 9.65
CA SER A 67 -3.97 -4.57 8.46
C SER A 67 -4.47 -3.86 7.20
N MET A 68 -5.63 -3.22 7.26
CA MET A 68 -6.19 -2.46 6.14
C MET A 68 -5.33 -1.23 5.79
N MET A 69 -4.76 -0.54 6.79
CA MET A 69 -3.82 0.56 6.59
C MET A 69 -2.55 0.12 5.88
N LYS A 70 -2.02 -1.06 6.20
CA LYS A 70 -0.86 -1.61 5.50
C LYS A 70 -1.16 -1.85 4.03
N THR A 71 -2.30 -2.45 3.72
CA THR A 71 -2.76 -2.68 2.34
C THR A 71 -2.97 -1.36 1.59
N ALA A 72 -3.71 -0.42 2.18
CA ALA A 72 -3.99 0.87 1.55
C ALA A 72 -2.73 1.69 1.31
N SER A 73 -1.83 1.75 2.29
CA SER A 73 -0.55 2.47 2.14
C SER A 73 0.41 1.79 1.18
N LEU A 74 0.43 0.45 1.08
CA LEU A 74 1.17 -0.25 0.04
C LEU A 74 0.72 0.23 -1.35
N ILE A 75 -0.57 0.27 -1.61
CA ILE A 75 -1.14 0.78 -2.85
C ILE A 75 -0.73 2.25 -3.04
N GLN A 76 -0.93 3.11 -2.03
CA GLN A 76 -0.56 4.53 -2.07
C GLN A 76 0.90 4.75 -2.48
N TYR A 77 1.82 3.97 -1.94
CA TYR A 77 3.26 4.11 -2.18
C TYR A 77 3.74 3.51 -3.50
N THR A 78 2.94 2.64 -4.12
CA THR A 78 3.32 1.93 -5.34
C THR A 78 2.59 2.40 -6.60
N LEU A 79 1.49 3.15 -6.47
CA LEU A 79 0.81 3.80 -7.59
C LEU A 79 1.68 4.91 -8.25
N PRO A 80 1.38 5.30 -9.50
CA PRO A 80 1.92 6.52 -10.11
C PRO A 80 1.63 7.76 -9.24
N GLY A 81 2.53 8.74 -9.24
CA GLY A 81 2.43 9.92 -8.41
C GLY A 81 3.31 9.86 -7.17
N VAL A 82 3.04 10.67 -6.17
CA VAL A 82 3.79 10.81 -4.92
C VAL A 82 2.88 10.48 -3.74
N PRO A 83 3.25 9.57 -2.84
CA PRO A 83 2.46 9.33 -1.63
C PRO A 83 2.47 10.57 -0.76
N SER A 84 1.29 11.06 -0.41
CA SER A 84 1.08 12.18 0.49
C SER A 84 0.50 11.67 1.80
N LEU A 85 1.31 11.69 2.83
CA LEU A 85 0.95 11.20 4.16
C LEU A 85 0.27 12.31 4.96
N TYR A 86 -0.93 12.05 5.46
CA TYR A 86 -1.51 12.93 6.48
C TYR A 86 -0.91 12.57 7.84
N TYR A 87 -0.38 13.57 8.56
CA TYR A 87 0.33 13.35 9.81
C TYR A 87 -0.48 12.49 10.79
N GLY A 88 0.17 11.52 11.42
CA GLY A 88 -0.45 10.61 12.37
C GLY A 88 -1.03 9.33 11.78
N ASP A 89 -1.20 9.21 10.45
CA ASP A 89 -1.57 7.95 9.83
C ASP A 89 -0.51 6.88 10.10
N GLU A 90 0.78 7.26 10.03
CA GLU A 90 1.92 6.42 10.38
C GLU A 90 2.02 6.06 11.87
N ALA A 91 1.32 6.82 12.70
CA ALA A 91 1.24 6.61 14.14
C ALA A 91 -0.03 5.88 14.58
N GLY A 92 -0.95 5.59 13.65
CA GLY A 92 -2.22 4.92 13.92
C GLY A 92 -3.25 5.83 14.60
N VAL A 93 -3.18 7.14 14.36
CA VAL A 93 -4.13 8.11 14.92
C VAL A 93 -5.53 7.85 14.39
N GLN A 94 -6.49 7.78 15.29
CA GLN A 94 -7.91 7.59 15.02
C GLN A 94 -8.64 8.94 15.06
N GLY A 95 -9.80 9.00 14.44
CA GLY A 95 -10.69 10.16 14.51
C GLY A 95 -11.73 10.17 13.40
N MET A 96 -12.94 10.57 13.74
CA MET A 96 -14.00 10.91 12.79
C MET A 96 -13.68 12.22 12.06
N LYS A 97 -14.61 12.79 11.33
CA LYS A 97 -14.42 14.07 10.61
C LYS A 97 -14.10 15.23 11.57
N ASP A 98 -13.74 16.36 10.99
CA ASP A 98 -13.44 17.59 11.74
C ASP A 98 -14.46 17.88 12.88
N PRO A 99 -13.99 18.13 14.11
CA PRO A 99 -12.60 18.37 14.57
C PRO A 99 -11.82 17.11 14.98
N PHE A 100 -12.43 15.94 15.02
CA PHE A 100 -11.90 14.72 15.62
C PHE A 100 -10.69 14.13 14.87
N ASN A 101 -10.55 14.40 13.58
CA ASN A 101 -9.41 13.98 12.76
C ASN A 101 -8.15 14.85 12.97
N ARG A 102 -8.24 15.97 13.71
CA ARG A 102 -7.16 16.96 13.86
C ARG A 102 -6.52 16.94 15.25
N THR A 103 -6.50 15.78 15.89
CA THR A 103 -5.85 15.59 17.20
C THR A 103 -4.34 15.78 17.10
N CYS A 104 -3.69 16.13 18.21
CA CYS A 104 -2.23 16.25 18.28
C CYS A 104 -1.54 14.93 17.96
N PHE A 105 -0.32 15.02 17.41
CA PHE A 105 0.50 13.83 17.15
C PHE A 105 0.87 13.13 18.47
N PRO A 106 0.68 11.80 18.59
CA PRO A 106 0.85 11.06 19.83
C PRO A 106 2.32 10.68 20.07
N TRP A 107 3.19 11.64 20.35
CA TRP A 107 4.64 11.45 20.50
C TRP A 107 5.06 10.32 21.47
N LYS A 108 4.24 10.03 22.47
CA LYS A 108 4.53 9.01 23.50
C LYS A 108 3.79 7.69 23.28
N ASP A 109 2.85 7.66 22.32
CA ASP A 109 1.93 6.54 22.09
C ASP A 109 1.76 6.26 20.60
N ILE A 110 2.88 6.14 19.91
CA ILE A 110 2.95 5.84 18.48
C ILE A 110 2.69 4.34 18.28
N ASN A 111 1.82 3.99 17.34
CA ASN A 111 1.74 2.60 16.89
C ASN A 111 3.05 2.19 16.20
N ALA A 112 3.89 1.45 16.91
CA ALA A 112 5.23 1.08 16.45
C ALA A 112 5.21 0.21 15.19
N GLU A 113 4.16 -0.60 15.00
CA GLU A 113 3.99 -1.49 13.85
C GLU A 113 3.74 -0.68 12.58
N LEU A 114 2.77 0.25 12.61
CA LEU A 114 2.49 1.14 11.47
C LEU A 114 3.68 2.06 11.18
N HIS A 115 4.30 2.62 12.19
CA HIS A 115 5.45 3.51 12.01
C HIS A 115 6.61 2.78 11.29
N LYS A 116 6.94 1.57 11.73
CA LYS A 116 7.95 0.73 11.07
C LYS A 116 7.55 0.37 9.63
N TRP A 117 6.26 0.11 9.40
CA TRP A 117 5.71 -0.18 8.10
C TRP A 117 5.86 0.99 7.13
N TYR A 118 5.43 2.18 7.49
CA TYR A 118 5.56 3.38 6.65
C TYR A 118 7.02 3.73 6.35
N LYS A 119 7.92 3.58 7.33
CA LYS A 119 9.35 3.70 7.10
C LYS A 119 9.84 2.72 6.04
N ARG A 120 9.43 1.46 6.14
CA ARG A 120 9.76 0.41 5.16
C ARG A 120 9.24 0.73 3.76
N LEU A 121 8.01 1.22 3.64
CA LEU A 121 7.45 1.66 2.36
C LEU A 121 8.25 2.80 1.73
N GLY A 122 8.69 3.76 2.54
CA GLY A 122 9.56 4.85 2.09
C GLY A 122 10.90 4.33 1.54
N GLU A 123 11.54 3.38 2.23
CA GLU A 123 12.78 2.73 1.78
C GLU A 123 12.58 1.98 0.46
N ILE A 124 11.51 1.17 0.36
CA ILE A 124 11.16 0.43 -0.86
C ILE A 124 10.96 1.39 -2.03
N ARG A 125 10.15 2.43 -1.86
CA ARG A 125 9.88 3.39 -2.92
C ARG A 125 11.14 4.15 -3.36
N ASN A 126 11.93 4.62 -2.42
CA ASN A 126 13.16 5.37 -2.71
C ASN A 126 14.22 4.50 -3.39
N GLY A 127 14.28 3.22 -3.05
CA GLY A 127 15.18 2.24 -3.66
C GLY A 127 14.73 1.72 -5.03
N CYS A 128 13.49 1.96 -5.44
CA CYS A 128 12.91 1.38 -6.65
C CYS A 128 12.51 2.46 -7.68
N LYS A 129 13.21 2.50 -8.82
CA LYS A 129 12.95 3.48 -9.89
C LYS A 129 11.58 3.26 -10.54
N ALA A 130 11.11 2.01 -10.65
CA ALA A 130 9.81 1.69 -11.20
C ALA A 130 8.67 2.37 -10.42
N PHE A 131 8.74 2.48 -9.10
CA PHE A 131 7.71 3.18 -8.32
C PHE A 131 7.75 4.70 -8.50
N ARG A 132 8.91 5.26 -8.79
CA ARG A 132 9.06 6.72 -8.95
C ARG A 132 8.69 7.19 -10.34
N ARG A 133 9.06 6.45 -11.39
CA ARG A 133 8.93 6.88 -12.79
C ARG A 133 8.49 5.79 -13.76
N GLY A 134 8.23 4.57 -13.28
CA GLY A 134 7.84 3.45 -14.13
C GLY A 134 6.42 3.57 -14.67
N VAL A 135 6.16 2.88 -15.75
CA VAL A 135 4.83 2.72 -16.34
C VAL A 135 3.97 1.85 -15.43
N PHE A 136 2.68 2.16 -15.33
CA PHE A 136 1.69 1.36 -14.64
C PHE A 136 1.02 0.40 -15.61
N VAL A 137 0.99 -0.89 -15.25
CA VAL A 137 0.40 -1.94 -16.09
C VAL A 137 -0.55 -2.79 -15.25
N PRO A 138 -1.87 -2.77 -15.50
CA PRO A 138 -2.82 -3.69 -14.89
C PRO A 138 -2.50 -5.14 -15.21
N VAL A 139 -2.70 -6.06 -14.25
CA VAL A 139 -2.48 -7.50 -14.43
C VAL A 139 -3.74 -8.30 -14.10
N TYR A 140 -4.34 -8.06 -12.93
CA TYR A 140 -5.48 -8.83 -12.44
C TYR A 140 -6.42 -7.98 -11.60
N SER A 141 -7.74 -8.15 -11.79
CA SER A 141 -8.75 -7.44 -10.98
C SER A 141 -10.06 -8.25 -10.92
N LEU A 142 -10.19 -9.09 -9.90
CA LEU A 142 -11.42 -9.85 -9.59
C LEU A 142 -11.57 -10.01 -8.08
N TYR A 143 -12.80 -10.12 -7.60
CA TYR A 143 -13.14 -10.49 -6.20
C TYR A 143 -12.40 -9.68 -5.12
N ASN A 144 -12.34 -8.34 -5.28
CA ASN A 144 -11.59 -7.45 -4.40
C ASN A 144 -10.08 -7.73 -4.33
N THR A 145 -9.55 -8.45 -5.29
CA THR A 145 -8.13 -8.75 -5.43
C THR A 145 -7.60 -8.05 -6.66
N ILE A 146 -6.47 -7.39 -6.55
CA ILE A 146 -5.81 -6.67 -7.63
C ILE A 146 -4.34 -7.08 -7.74
N ALA A 147 -3.82 -7.12 -8.97
CA ALA A 147 -2.39 -7.17 -9.22
C ALA A 147 -2.04 -6.23 -10.38
N TYR A 148 -0.93 -5.52 -10.25
CA TYR A 148 -0.41 -4.61 -11.26
C TYR A 148 1.10 -4.56 -11.25
N LYS A 149 1.67 -4.13 -12.35
CA LYS A 149 3.12 -3.95 -12.49
C LYS A 149 3.48 -2.47 -12.55
N ARG A 150 4.67 -2.19 -12.06
CA ARG A 150 5.38 -0.93 -12.30
C ARG A 150 6.67 -1.29 -13.05
N VAL A 151 6.86 -0.72 -14.22
CA VAL A 151 7.94 -1.08 -15.14
C VAL A 151 8.80 0.13 -15.44
N SER A 152 10.11 0.00 -15.26
CA SER A 152 11.12 0.97 -15.67
C SER A 152 12.21 0.27 -16.48
N GLU A 153 13.18 1.04 -16.99
CA GLU A 153 14.33 0.50 -17.68
C GLU A 153 15.24 -0.37 -16.78
N GLU A 154 15.21 -0.16 -15.47
CA GLU A 154 16.10 -0.83 -14.51
C GLU A 154 15.44 -2.02 -13.81
N ASN A 155 14.13 -1.94 -13.57
CA ASN A 155 13.41 -2.96 -12.83
C ASN A 155 11.92 -3.02 -13.19
N GLU A 156 11.37 -4.20 -13.00
CA GLU A 156 9.95 -4.48 -13.03
C GLU A 156 9.50 -4.97 -11.66
N VAL A 157 8.41 -4.42 -11.16
CA VAL A 157 7.85 -4.79 -9.86
C VAL A 157 6.39 -5.14 -10.03
N LEU A 158 5.98 -6.26 -9.45
CA LEU A 158 4.60 -6.69 -9.37
C LEU A 158 4.10 -6.50 -7.94
N VAL A 159 2.97 -5.85 -7.82
CA VAL A 159 2.23 -5.66 -6.56
C VAL A 159 0.94 -6.46 -6.67
N ALA A 160 0.67 -7.32 -5.69
CA ALA A 160 -0.59 -8.03 -5.60
C ALA A 160 -1.19 -7.87 -4.20
N VAL A 161 -2.50 -7.62 -4.15
CA VAL A 161 -3.25 -7.32 -2.94
C VAL A 161 -4.56 -8.05 -2.96
N ASN A 162 -4.85 -8.79 -1.90
CA ASN A 162 -6.14 -9.41 -1.64
C ASN A 162 -6.88 -8.63 -0.53
N ASN A 163 -7.94 -7.91 -0.89
CA ASN A 163 -8.81 -7.21 0.06
C ASN A 163 -10.14 -7.98 0.26
N SER A 164 -10.06 -9.32 0.32
CA SER A 164 -11.19 -10.20 0.59
C SER A 164 -10.95 -11.10 1.79
N ALA A 165 -12.00 -11.71 2.30
CA ALA A 165 -11.94 -12.68 3.39
C ALA A 165 -11.59 -14.11 2.90
N GLU A 166 -11.36 -14.28 1.60
CA GLU A 166 -11.08 -15.57 0.98
C GLU A 166 -9.61 -15.65 0.53
N THR A 167 -9.08 -16.87 0.46
CA THR A 167 -7.79 -17.12 -0.19
C THR A 167 -7.96 -17.07 -1.71
N VAL A 168 -7.11 -16.32 -2.40
CA VAL A 168 -7.19 -16.14 -3.86
C VAL A 168 -5.87 -16.52 -4.51
N ASP A 169 -5.96 -17.33 -5.58
CA ASP A 169 -4.84 -17.61 -6.47
C ASP A 169 -4.85 -16.59 -7.63
N VAL A 170 -3.86 -15.71 -7.65
CA VAL A 170 -3.73 -14.59 -8.60
C VAL A 170 -2.83 -15.03 -9.76
N PRO A 171 -3.33 -15.14 -11.00
CA PRO A 171 -2.49 -15.46 -12.15
C PRO A 171 -1.59 -14.27 -12.51
N VAL A 172 -0.29 -14.50 -12.52
CA VAL A 172 0.71 -13.46 -12.79
C VAL A 172 1.70 -13.83 -13.90
N GLY A 173 1.73 -15.11 -14.29
CA GLY A 173 2.66 -15.67 -15.27
C GLY A 173 3.91 -16.30 -14.62
N SER A 174 4.40 -17.39 -15.23
CA SER A 174 5.54 -18.18 -14.72
C SER A 174 6.87 -17.40 -14.74
N GLU A 175 6.93 -16.30 -15.47
CA GLU A 175 8.08 -15.41 -15.47
C GLU A 175 8.32 -14.73 -14.11
N TRP A 176 7.40 -14.85 -13.15
CA TRP A 176 7.52 -14.35 -11.79
C TRP A 176 7.98 -15.38 -10.75
N ASP A 177 8.03 -16.66 -11.11
CA ASP A 177 8.30 -17.75 -10.15
C ASP A 177 9.66 -17.69 -9.47
N ASN A 178 10.66 -17.08 -10.10
CA ASN A 178 11.99 -16.88 -9.52
C ASN A 178 12.29 -15.42 -9.21
N SER A 179 11.26 -14.61 -9.06
CA SER A 179 11.41 -13.20 -8.76
C SER A 179 11.79 -12.96 -7.29
N TYR A 180 12.35 -11.79 -7.04
CA TYR A 180 12.68 -11.33 -5.71
C TYR A 180 11.40 -11.03 -4.94
N ASN A 181 11.26 -11.61 -3.77
CA ASN A 181 10.13 -11.39 -2.88
C ASN A 181 10.51 -10.44 -1.73
N LEU A 182 9.72 -9.39 -1.51
CA LEU A 182 9.89 -8.43 -0.42
C LEU A 182 8.97 -8.72 0.78
N PHE A 183 7.97 -9.58 0.59
CA PHE A 183 7.02 -10.04 1.59
C PHE A 183 6.85 -11.57 1.49
N ASP A 184 5.93 -12.17 2.27
CA ASP A 184 5.90 -13.64 2.44
C ASP A 184 5.36 -14.43 1.23
N ALA A 185 4.33 -13.92 0.53
CA ALA A 185 3.74 -14.63 -0.60
C ALA A 185 4.63 -14.60 -1.85
N VAL A 186 4.87 -15.76 -2.44
CA VAL A 186 5.72 -15.99 -3.61
C VAL A 186 4.91 -16.43 -4.82
N SER A 187 5.46 -16.23 -6.03
CA SER A 187 4.92 -16.85 -7.25
C SER A 187 5.40 -18.28 -7.39
N LYS A 188 4.47 -19.17 -7.75
CA LYS A 188 4.74 -20.57 -8.06
C LYS A 188 3.81 -21.03 -9.19
N ASP A 189 4.37 -21.67 -10.19
CA ASP A 189 3.63 -22.18 -11.37
C ASP A 189 2.80 -21.07 -12.07
N GLY A 190 3.28 -19.81 -12.03
CA GLY A 190 2.62 -18.64 -12.61
C GLY A 190 1.49 -18.04 -11.78
N TYR A 191 1.34 -18.46 -10.52
CA TYR A 191 0.31 -17.96 -9.60
C TYR A 191 0.92 -17.47 -8.29
N ILE A 192 0.29 -16.46 -7.72
CA ILE A 192 0.53 -16.02 -6.33
C ILE A 192 -0.69 -16.41 -5.50
N ARG A 193 -0.48 -17.20 -4.46
CA ARG A 193 -1.52 -17.50 -3.47
C ARG A 193 -1.49 -16.45 -2.37
N LEU A 194 -2.57 -15.68 -2.26
CA LEU A 194 -2.77 -14.68 -1.21
C LEU A 194 -3.84 -15.15 -0.22
N ALA A 195 -3.49 -15.21 1.04
CA ALA A 195 -4.44 -15.41 2.13
C ALA A 195 -5.40 -14.19 2.28
N PRO A 196 -6.47 -14.29 3.08
CA PRO A 196 -7.33 -13.16 3.38
C PRO A 196 -6.54 -11.92 3.83
N TYR A 197 -6.79 -10.78 3.19
CA TYR A 197 -6.16 -9.48 3.47
C TYR A 197 -4.63 -9.45 3.33
N GLU A 198 -4.07 -10.40 2.62
CA GLU A 198 -2.64 -10.49 2.34
C GLU A 198 -2.24 -9.68 1.10
N TYR A 199 -0.98 -9.31 1.06
CA TYR A 199 -0.36 -8.60 -0.06
C TYR A 199 1.06 -9.10 -0.29
N THR A 200 1.57 -8.87 -1.52
CA THR A 200 2.97 -9.15 -1.82
C THR A 200 3.54 -8.15 -2.83
N LEU A 201 4.86 -8.11 -2.88
CA LEU A 201 5.62 -7.33 -3.83
C LEU A 201 6.78 -8.17 -4.34
N LEU A 202 6.74 -8.48 -5.62
CA LEU A 202 7.79 -9.21 -6.32
C LEU A 202 8.58 -8.27 -7.21
N SER A 203 9.88 -8.47 -7.32
CA SER A 203 10.76 -7.60 -8.12
C SER A 203 11.69 -8.41 -9.02
N LYS A 204 11.84 -7.94 -10.24
CA LYS A 204 12.87 -8.35 -11.20
C LYS A 204 13.76 -7.16 -11.49
N TYR A 205 15.08 -7.41 -11.52
CA TYR A 205 16.06 -6.41 -11.92
C TYR A 205 16.58 -6.76 -13.31
N PHE A 206 16.61 -5.78 -14.20
CA PHE A 206 17.27 -5.91 -15.48
C PHE A 206 18.77 -5.68 -15.26
N GLN A 207 19.60 -6.65 -15.67
CA GLN A 207 21.04 -6.48 -15.64
C GLN A 207 21.43 -5.36 -16.62
N ALA A 208 21.91 -4.24 -16.10
CA ALA A 208 22.69 -3.33 -16.90
C ALA A 208 24.03 -4.01 -17.21
N ASN A 209 24.41 -4.10 -18.47
CA ASN A 209 25.65 -4.72 -18.91
C ASN A 209 26.84 -4.25 -18.04
N GLY A 210 27.36 -5.12 -17.18
CA GLY A 210 28.66 -4.98 -16.52
C GLY A 210 28.72 -4.38 -15.12
N GLY A 211 27.62 -4.19 -14.40
CA GLY A 211 27.62 -3.68 -13.03
C GLY A 211 27.14 -4.71 -11.99
N SER A 212 27.79 -4.74 -10.83
CA SER A 212 27.41 -5.59 -9.69
C SER A 212 25.93 -5.41 -9.32
N ASN A 213 25.24 -6.53 -9.11
CA ASN A 213 23.85 -6.62 -8.65
C ASN A 213 23.70 -5.98 -7.25
N PHE A 214 23.56 -4.67 -7.17
CA PHE A 214 23.25 -4.00 -5.93
C PHE A 214 21.74 -3.65 -5.92
N CYS A 215 20.94 -4.54 -5.34
CA CYS A 215 19.60 -4.19 -4.92
C CYS A 215 19.72 -3.45 -3.58
N PRO A 216 19.35 -2.17 -3.47
CA PRO A 216 19.36 -1.46 -2.19
C PRO A 216 18.45 -2.12 -1.13
N LEU A 217 17.57 -3.03 -1.56
CA LEU A 217 16.69 -3.81 -0.69
C LEU A 217 17.39 -5.05 -0.10
N HIS A 218 18.60 -5.37 -0.57
CA HIS A 218 19.38 -6.55 -0.14
C HIS A 218 20.25 -6.37 1.10
N SER A 219 20.48 -5.16 1.56
CA SER A 219 21.43 -4.91 2.65
C SER A 219 20.88 -5.13 4.07
N GLN A 220 19.69 -5.71 4.20
CA GLN A 220 19.19 -6.13 5.51
C GLN A 220 19.09 -7.67 5.55
N PRO A 221 19.86 -8.34 6.43
CA PRO A 221 19.70 -9.78 6.65
C PRO A 221 18.27 -10.07 7.11
N ARG A 222 17.69 -11.15 6.58
CA ARG A 222 16.45 -11.73 7.10
C ARG A 222 16.63 -11.92 8.61
N CYS A 223 16.09 -11.04 9.41
CA CYS A 223 15.92 -11.31 10.83
C CYS A 223 14.69 -12.22 10.98
N LEU A 224 14.93 -13.51 10.69
CA LEU A 224 14.07 -14.58 11.16
C LEU A 224 14.33 -14.69 12.67
N THR A 225 13.58 -13.98 13.45
CA THR A 225 13.35 -14.38 14.83
C THR A 225 11.86 -14.57 14.99
N LYS A 226 11.51 -15.85 14.99
CA LYS A 226 10.28 -16.35 15.61
C LYS A 226 10.30 -15.91 17.06
N ILE A 227 9.31 -15.16 17.49
CA ILE A 227 8.69 -15.25 18.80
C ILE A 227 7.21 -15.04 18.60
#